data_d86968f933cf0e5ac15ac2540b0a4a66
#
_entry.id   d86968f933cf0e5ac15ac2540b0a4a66
#
_cell.length_a   1.000
_cell.length_b   1.000
_cell.length_c   1.000
_cell.angle_alpha   90.00
_cell.angle_beta   90.00
_cell.angle_gamma   90.00
#
_symmetry.space_group_name_H-M   'P 1'
#
loop_
_entity.id
_entity.type
_entity.pdbx_description
1 polymer ?
#
loop_
_entity_poly.entity_id
_entity_poly.type
_entity_poly.pdbx_seq_one_letter_code
_entity_poly.pdbx_strand_id
1 'polypeptide(L)'
;MKRVGNLYSKICDMENLKLAHQNARKGKGWYQEVRMVDEDPEKYLGQLQEMLLNKTYNTSEYVTFIKHDSGKDREIFKLPYFPDRICQWAILQVIEPYLVKNFIKNTYSAIPGRGIHLALHDIDQAVQHDVPGTQYCLKIDARKYYPSINHDILKKKYRKLFKDDDLLWLLDEIIDSTPGDTGIPIGNYLSQYSGNFYLSSFDHWMKEVKHVKYYYRYMDDIVVLV
;
A
#
# COMPACT_ATOMS: atom_id res chain seq x y z
N MET A 1 16.07 9.22 -10.45
CA MET A 1 15.91 7.77 -10.78
C MET A 1 15.24 7.63 -12.14
N LYS A 2 15.61 6.62 -12.98
CA LYS A 2 14.94 6.39 -14.27
C LYS A 2 13.54 5.82 -14.03
N ARG A 3 12.50 6.44 -14.61
CA ARG A 3 11.11 5.97 -14.48
C ARG A 3 10.92 4.60 -15.12
N VAL A 4 10.06 3.78 -14.53
CA VAL A 4 9.75 2.41 -14.98
C VAL A 4 8.50 2.42 -15.85
N GLY A 5 8.46 1.63 -16.90
CA GLY A 5 7.32 1.45 -17.79
C GLY A 5 7.17 0.01 -18.24
N ASN A 6 6.18 -0.25 -19.08
CA ASN A 6 5.82 -1.57 -19.61
C ASN A 6 5.43 -2.55 -18.49
N LEU A 7 4.64 -2.07 -17.52
CA LEU A 7 4.16 -2.85 -16.39
C LEU A 7 2.70 -3.25 -16.55
N TYR A 8 1.90 -2.44 -17.26
CA TYR A 8 0.46 -2.68 -17.39
C TYR A 8 0.13 -4.02 -18.04
N SER A 9 0.85 -4.38 -19.11
CA SER A 9 0.67 -5.69 -19.75
C SER A 9 0.92 -6.86 -18.82
N LYS A 10 1.84 -6.71 -17.86
CA LYS A 10 2.10 -7.73 -16.83
C LYS A 10 0.97 -7.79 -15.80
N ILE A 11 0.32 -6.66 -15.52
CA ILE A 11 -0.85 -6.63 -14.61
C ILE A 11 -2.01 -7.37 -15.24
N CYS A 12 -2.25 -7.16 -16.55
CA CYS A 12 -3.33 -7.81 -17.32
C CYS A 12 -3.04 -9.27 -17.71
N ASP A 13 -1.83 -9.75 -17.47
CA ASP A 13 -1.46 -11.14 -17.81
C ASP A 13 -2.28 -12.15 -16.99
N MET A 14 -2.80 -13.19 -17.66
CA MET A 14 -3.67 -14.17 -17.01
C MET A 14 -2.99 -14.92 -15.87
N GLU A 15 -1.70 -15.23 -16.01
CA GLU A 15 -0.96 -15.91 -14.93
C GLU A 15 -0.77 -14.98 -13.72
N ASN A 16 -0.60 -13.67 -13.95
CA ASN A 16 -0.60 -12.69 -12.87
C ASN A 16 -1.97 -12.58 -12.20
N LEU A 17 -3.07 -12.62 -12.95
CA LEU A 17 -4.44 -12.59 -12.39
C LEU A 17 -4.74 -13.87 -11.59
N LYS A 18 -4.33 -15.04 -12.06
CA LYS A 18 -4.43 -16.30 -11.31
C LYS A 18 -3.65 -16.22 -9.99
N LEU A 19 -2.42 -15.73 -10.02
CA LEU A 19 -1.61 -15.53 -8.82
C LEU A 19 -2.25 -14.51 -7.88
N ALA A 20 -2.82 -13.43 -8.41
CA ALA A 20 -3.55 -12.42 -7.64
C ALA A 20 -4.75 -13.01 -6.91
N HIS A 21 -5.54 -13.85 -7.59
CA HIS A 21 -6.64 -14.58 -6.97
C HIS A 21 -6.13 -15.50 -5.85
N GLN A 22 -5.07 -16.30 -6.10
CA GLN A 22 -4.47 -17.17 -5.09
C GLN A 22 -4.00 -16.40 -3.84
N ASN A 23 -3.41 -15.22 -4.02
CA ASN A 23 -2.98 -14.37 -2.92
C ASN A 23 -4.14 -13.69 -2.21
N ALA A 24 -5.11 -13.17 -2.95
CA ALA A 24 -6.28 -12.46 -2.42
C ALA A 24 -7.16 -13.36 -1.54
N ARG A 25 -7.27 -14.67 -1.87
CA ARG A 25 -8.12 -15.64 -1.16
C ARG A 25 -7.52 -16.21 0.12
N LYS A 26 -6.23 -16.01 0.37
CA LYS A 26 -5.56 -16.56 1.57
C LYS A 26 -6.30 -16.17 2.85
N GLY A 27 -6.66 -17.16 3.67
CA GLY A 27 -7.42 -16.98 4.90
C GLY A 27 -8.88 -16.53 4.72
N LYS A 28 -9.43 -16.60 3.48
CA LYS A 28 -10.79 -16.11 3.13
C LYS A 28 -11.62 -17.11 2.33
N GLY A 29 -11.19 -18.36 2.14
CA GLY A 29 -11.89 -19.36 1.36
C GLY A 29 -13.30 -19.71 1.87
N TRP A 30 -13.67 -19.27 3.07
CA TRP A 30 -15.00 -19.42 3.62
C TRP A 30 -15.98 -18.29 3.22
N TYR A 31 -15.50 -17.17 2.63
CA TYR A 31 -16.36 -16.12 2.10
C TYR A 31 -17.08 -16.58 0.84
N GLN A 32 -18.38 -16.29 0.74
CA GLN A 32 -19.18 -16.62 -0.43
C GLN A 32 -18.61 -16.02 -1.72
N GLU A 33 -18.20 -14.77 -1.68
CA GLU A 33 -17.57 -14.06 -2.83
C GLU A 33 -16.31 -14.78 -3.34
N VAL A 34 -15.52 -15.38 -2.45
CA VAL A 34 -14.32 -16.14 -2.82
C VAL A 34 -14.69 -17.47 -3.45
N ARG A 35 -15.66 -18.19 -2.86
CA ARG A 35 -16.15 -19.47 -3.40
C ARG A 35 -16.72 -19.32 -4.80
N MET A 36 -17.46 -18.25 -5.04
CA MET A 36 -18.02 -17.94 -6.36
C MET A 36 -16.93 -17.85 -7.44
N VAL A 37 -15.80 -17.22 -7.13
CA VAL A 37 -14.65 -17.13 -8.06
C VAL A 37 -13.90 -18.48 -8.13
N ASP A 38 -13.79 -19.21 -7.01
CA ASP A 38 -13.17 -20.55 -6.96
C ASP A 38 -13.92 -21.59 -7.82
N GLU A 39 -15.24 -21.46 -7.96
CA GLU A 39 -16.09 -22.35 -8.77
C GLU A 39 -15.88 -22.17 -10.27
N ASP A 40 -15.61 -20.95 -10.73
CA ASP A 40 -15.36 -20.66 -12.15
C ASP A 40 -14.28 -19.57 -12.32
N PRO A 41 -13.01 -19.87 -12.00
CA PRO A 41 -11.94 -18.88 -12.05
C PRO A 41 -11.70 -18.34 -13.47
N GLU A 42 -11.86 -19.17 -14.49
CA GLU A 42 -11.62 -18.77 -15.88
C GLU A 42 -12.58 -17.67 -16.32
N LYS A 43 -13.85 -17.80 -15.96
CA LYS A 43 -14.88 -16.80 -16.24
C LYS A 43 -14.56 -15.46 -15.56
N TYR A 44 -14.36 -15.47 -14.23
CA TYR A 44 -14.18 -14.24 -13.48
C TYR A 44 -12.86 -13.56 -13.79
N LEU A 45 -11.75 -14.31 -13.90
CA LEU A 45 -10.46 -13.73 -14.25
C LEU A 45 -10.43 -13.26 -15.70
N GLY A 46 -11.13 -13.96 -16.62
CA GLY A 46 -11.32 -13.50 -18.00
C GLY A 46 -12.09 -12.17 -18.07
N GLN A 47 -13.16 -12.03 -17.30
CA GLN A 47 -13.91 -10.77 -17.19
C GLN A 47 -13.03 -9.63 -16.65
N LEU A 48 -12.26 -9.89 -15.60
CA LEU A 48 -11.35 -8.87 -15.07
C LEU A 48 -10.28 -8.49 -16.10
N GLN A 49 -9.69 -9.45 -16.80
CA GLN A 49 -8.74 -9.19 -17.87
C GLN A 49 -9.35 -8.31 -18.97
N GLU A 50 -10.57 -8.60 -19.39
CA GLU A 50 -11.30 -7.79 -20.37
C GLU A 50 -11.52 -6.35 -19.88
N MET A 51 -11.96 -6.17 -18.63
CA MET A 51 -12.14 -4.85 -18.03
C MET A 51 -10.82 -4.05 -18.02
N LEU A 52 -9.71 -4.70 -17.72
CA LEU A 52 -8.39 -4.05 -17.71
C LEU A 52 -7.95 -3.71 -19.14
N LEU A 53 -7.97 -4.65 -20.07
CA LEU A 53 -7.52 -4.45 -21.45
C LEU A 53 -8.34 -3.37 -22.17
N ASN A 54 -9.65 -3.33 -21.94
CA ASN A 54 -10.56 -2.33 -22.52
C ASN A 54 -10.63 -1.02 -21.73
N LYS A 55 -9.93 -0.92 -20.60
CA LYS A 55 -9.97 0.24 -19.70
C LYS A 55 -11.38 0.60 -19.21
N THR A 56 -12.21 -0.41 -18.99
CA THR A 56 -13.55 -0.29 -18.45
C THR A 56 -13.66 -0.65 -16.97
N TYR A 57 -12.53 -0.96 -16.35
CA TYR A 57 -12.49 -1.18 -14.91
C TYR A 57 -12.82 0.12 -14.18
N ASN A 58 -13.78 0.04 -13.28
CA ASN A 58 -14.11 1.07 -12.31
C ASN A 58 -14.14 0.41 -10.94
N THR A 59 -13.61 1.11 -9.93
CA THR A 59 -13.66 0.64 -8.55
C THR A 59 -15.11 0.56 -8.08
N SER A 60 -15.51 -0.56 -7.52
CA SER A 60 -16.86 -0.77 -7.00
C SER A 60 -17.17 0.17 -5.82
N GLU A 61 -18.45 0.36 -5.53
CA GLU A 61 -18.88 1.11 -4.35
C GLU A 61 -18.36 0.47 -3.06
N TYR A 62 -17.90 1.31 -2.15
CA TYR A 62 -17.44 0.87 -0.85
C TYR A 62 -18.60 0.56 0.10
N VAL A 63 -18.51 -0.57 0.77
CA VAL A 63 -19.31 -0.83 1.97
C VAL A 63 -18.50 -0.37 3.18
N THR A 64 -19.00 0.63 3.89
CA THR A 64 -18.32 1.18 5.07
C THR A 64 -18.89 0.61 6.36
N PHE A 65 -18.04 0.37 7.33
CA PHE A 65 -18.43 -0.01 8.68
C PHE A 65 -17.39 0.47 9.70
N ILE A 66 -17.83 0.71 10.93
CA ILE A 66 -16.94 1.11 12.01
C ILE A 66 -16.38 -0.14 12.69
N LYS A 67 -15.07 -0.22 12.77
CA LYS A 67 -14.35 -1.21 13.57
C LYS A 67 -13.79 -0.55 14.82
N HIS A 68 -14.22 -1.05 15.96
CA HIS A 68 -13.66 -0.68 17.26
C HIS A 68 -12.35 -1.45 17.47
N ASP A 69 -11.23 -0.74 17.56
CA ASP A 69 -9.92 -1.34 17.74
C ASP A 69 -9.10 -0.54 18.76
N SER A 70 -8.75 -1.18 19.88
CA SER A 70 -7.89 -0.60 20.93
C SER A 70 -8.34 0.81 21.39
N GLY A 71 -9.67 1.01 21.56
CA GLY A 71 -10.27 2.27 22.01
C GLY A 71 -10.35 3.36 20.95
N LYS A 72 -10.09 3.05 19.69
CA LYS A 72 -10.26 3.94 18.54
C LYS A 72 -11.30 3.37 17.57
N ASP A 73 -12.18 4.22 17.08
CA ASP A 73 -13.13 3.90 16.02
C ASP A 73 -12.46 4.15 14.68
N ARG A 74 -12.42 3.10 13.85
CA ARG A 74 -11.87 3.18 12.50
C ARG A 74 -12.97 2.89 11.49
N GLU A 75 -13.23 3.82 10.60
CA GLU A 75 -14.07 3.57 9.44
C GLU A 75 -13.31 2.72 8.43
N ILE A 76 -13.82 1.53 8.16
CA ILE A 76 -13.24 0.56 7.23
C ILE A 76 -14.02 0.61 5.92
N PHE A 77 -13.31 0.71 4.82
CA PHE A 77 -13.82 0.73 3.46
C PHE A 77 -13.62 -0.64 2.83
N LYS A 78 -14.68 -1.43 2.77
CA LYS A 78 -14.64 -2.77 2.18
C LYS A 78 -15.05 -2.71 0.71
N LEU A 79 -14.20 -3.25 -0.15
CA LEU A 79 -14.53 -3.54 -1.55
C LEU A 79 -14.95 -5.01 -1.73
N PRO A 80 -15.73 -5.33 -2.76
CA PRO A 80 -15.99 -6.71 -3.18
C PRO A 80 -14.70 -7.49 -3.42
N TYR A 81 -14.78 -8.81 -3.28
CA TYR A 81 -13.67 -9.67 -3.62
C TYR A 81 -13.37 -9.61 -5.12
N PHE A 82 -14.39 -9.73 -5.94
CA PHE A 82 -14.36 -9.57 -7.39
C PHE A 82 -15.12 -8.30 -7.79
N PRO A 83 -14.55 -7.44 -8.64
CA PRO A 83 -13.23 -7.54 -9.28
C PRO A 83 -12.10 -6.93 -8.43
N ASP A 84 -12.42 -6.10 -7.44
CA ASP A 84 -11.52 -5.10 -6.87
C ASP A 84 -10.33 -5.68 -6.10
N ARG A 85 -10.60 -6.64 -5.20
CA ARG A 85 -9.53 -7.20 -4.40
C ARG A 85 -8.53 -7.96 -5.25
N ILE A 86 -8.99 -8.67 -6.28
CA ILE A 86 -8.11 -9.37 -7.24
C ILE A 86 -7.31 -8.36 -8.05
N CYS A 87 -7.96 -7.31 -8.56
CA CYS A 87 -7.31 -6.23 -9.31
C CYS A 87 -6.18 -5.57 -8.49
N GLN A 88 -6.44 -5.20 -7.24
CA GLN A 88 -5.44 -4.57 -6.38
C GLN A 88 -4.24 -5.50 -6.09
N TRP A 89 -4.48 -6.80 -5.94
CA TRP A 89 -3.39 -7.77 -5.83
C TRP A 89 -2.59 -7.91 -7.13
N ALA A 90 -3.26 -7.93 -8.28
CA ALA A 90 -2.61 -8.00 -9.58
C ALA A 90 -1.70 -6.79 -9.82
N ILE A 91 -2.14 -5.59 -9.44
CA ILE A 91 -1.33 -4.37 -9.49
C ILE A 91 -0.12 -4.53 -8.56
N LEU A 92 -0.37 -4.85 -7.30
CA LEU A 92 0.66 -4.82 -6.27
C LEU A 92 1.78 -5.83 -6.53
N GLN A 93 1.46 -7.05 -6.99
CA GLN A 93 2.45 -8.07 -7.36
C GLN A 93 3.47 -7.55 -8.37
N VAL A 94 3.05 -6.66 -9.27
CA VAL A 94 3.91 -6.09 -10.31
C VAL A 94 4.66 -4.86 -9.83
N ILE A 95 4.03 -3.98 -9.03
CA ILE A 95 4.65 -2.69 -8.66
C ILE A 95 5.39 -2.73 -7.32
N GLU A 96 5.10 -3.69 -6.44
CA GLU A 96 5.71 -3.81 -5.11
C GLU A 96 7.24 -3.71 -5.11
N PRO A 97 7.98 -4.43 -5.96
CA PRO A 97 9.44 -4.37 -5.95
C PRO A 97 9.99 -2.95 -6.19
N TYR A 98 9.29 -2.16 -7.00
CA TYR A 98 9.66 -0.78 -7.30
C TYR A 98 9.33 0.16 -6.15
N LEU A 99 8.20 -0.06 -5.47
CA LEU A 99 7.83 0.71 -4.27
C LEU A 99 8.79 0.43 -3.13
N VAL A 100 9.05 -0.86 -2.82
CA VAL A 100 9.95 -1.27 -1.74
C VAL A 100 11.38 -0.73 -1.95
N LYS A 101 11.84 -0.67 -3.20
CA LYS A 101 13.15 -0.07 -3.55
C LYS A 101 13.22 1.43 -3.24
N ASN A 102 12.08 2.12 -3.17
CA ASN A 102 12.00 3.54 -2.79
C ASN A 102 11.90 3.76 -1.28
N PHE A 103 11.71 2.72 -0.48
CA PHE A 103 11.62 2.85 0.96
C PHE A 103 13.02 2.79 1.59
N ILE A 104 13.25 3.57 2.62
CA ILE A 104 14.46 3.45 3.43
C ILE A 104 14.47 2.11 4.16
N LYS A 105 15.63 1.67 4.62
CA LYS A 105 15.78 0.43 5.40
C LYS A 105 14.85 0.41 6.62
N ASN A 106 14.70 1.55 7.28
CA ASN A 106 13.94 1.69 8.52
C ASN A 106 12.43 1.99 8.32
N THR A 107 11.85 1.55 7.20
CA THR A 107 10.39 1.48 6.97
C THR A 107 9.92 0.04 7.20
N TYR A 108 9.01 -0.19 8.14
CA TYR A 108 8.73 -1.56 8.65
C TYR A 108 7.32 -2.08 8.37
N SER A 109 6.32 -1.24 8.23
CA SER A 109 4.93 -1.68 8.07
C SER A 109 4.64 -2.21 6.66
N ALA A 110 3.81 -3.24 6.57
CA ALA A 110 3.27 -3.81 5.33
C ALA A 110 4.33 -4.23 4.28
N ILE A 111 5.54 -4.51 4.69
CA ILE A 111 6.63 -4.95 3.80
C ILE A 111 7.03 -6.37 4.22
N PRO A 112 7.05 -7.35 3.28
CA PRO A 112 7.50 -8.70 3.58
C PRO A 112 8.91 -8.71 4.21
N GLY A 113 9.05 -9.50 5.27
CA GLY A 113 10.30 -9.59 6.03
C GLY A 113 10.60 -8.38 6.93
N ARG A 114 9.74 -7.36 6.95
CA ARG A 114 9.82 -6.22 7.86
C ARG A 114 8.53 -6.12 8.67
N GLY A 115 8.63 -5.85 9.95
CA GLY A 115 7.46 -5.79 10.83
C GLY A 115 7.81 -5.19 12.18
N ILE A 116 6.86 -5.16 13.11
CA ILE A 116 7.02 -4.56 14.43
C ILE A 116 8.19 -5.18 15.21
N HIS A 117 8.40 -6.50 15.10
CA HIS A 117 9.49 -7.17 15.80
C HIS A 117 10.87 -6.73 15.30
N LEU A 118 11.02 -6.55 13.96
CA LEU A 118 12.26 -6.02 13.40
C LEU A 118 12.47 -4.57 13.81
N ALA A 119 11.40 -3.75 13.80
CA ALA A 119 11.48 -2.36 14.24
C ALA A 119 11.94 -2.26 15.71
N LEU A 120 11.35 -3.07 16.59
CA LEU A 120 11.74 -3.12 18.01
C LEU A 120 13.18 -3.60 18.18
N HIS A 121 13.59 -4.63 17.46
CA HIS A 121 14.97 -5.11 17.48
C HIS A 121 15.96 -4.01 17.06
N ASP A 122 15.71 -3.31 15.96
CA ASP A 122 16.60 -2.26 15.45
C ASP A 122 16.67 -1.06 16.42
N ILE A 123 15.55 -0.71 17.08
CA ILE A 123 15.51 0.33 18.12
C ILE A 123 16.32 -0.12 19.35
N ASP A 124 16.10 -1.34 19.81
CA ASP A 124 16.82 -1.90 20.98
C ASP A 124 18.32 -1.94 20.74
N GLN A 125 18.75 -2.40 19.56
CA GLN A 125 20.16 -2.37 19.17
C GLN A 125 20.76 -0.95 19.18
N ALA A 126 20.00 0.06 18.72
CA ALA A 126 20.47 1.44 18.73
C ALA A 126 20.66 1.93 20.18
N VAL A 127 19.70 1.66 21.07
CA VAL A 127 19.76 2.08 22.48
C VAL A 127 20.90 1.39 23.21
N GLN A 128 21.12 0.09 22.96
CA GLN A 128 22.20 -0.66 23.62
C GLN A 128 23.61 -0.22 23.16
N HIS A 129 23.77 0.12 21.88
CA HIS A 129 25.09 0.40 21.30
C HIS A 129 25.47 1.87 21.29
N ASP A 130 24.51 2.79 21.48
CA ASP A 130 24.79 4.24 21.47
C ASP A 130 23.94 4.97 22.51
N VAL A 131 24.18 4.64 23.79
CA VAL A 131 23.47 5.28 24.91
C VAL A 131 23.53 6.80 24.88
N PRO A 132 24.69 7.45 24.58
CA PRO A 132 24.75 8.91 24.51
C PRO A 132 23.93 9.50 23.36
N GLY A 133 23.84 8.81 22.22
CA GLY A 133 23.10 9.25 21.03
C GLY A 133 21.62 8.85 21.01
N THR A 134 21.09 8.27 22.11
CA THR A 134 19.73 7.78 22.20
C THR A 134 19.04 8.14 23.52
N GLN A 135 19.52 9.24 24.16
CA GLN A 135 18.99 9.67 25.47
C GLN A 135 17.55 10.19 25.40
N TYR A 136 17.14 10.71 24.27
CA TYR A 136 15.80 11.25 24.08
C TYR A 136 15.09 10.52 22.95
N CYS A 137 13.77 10.34 23.12
CA CYS A 137 12.90 9.72 22.15
C CYS A 137 11.80 10.68 21.74
N LEU A 138 11.77 11.06 20.47
CA LEU A 138 10.66 11.80 19.87
C LEU A 138 9.76 10.81 19.13
N LYS A 139 8.49 10.73 19.54
CA LYS A 139 7.43 10.00 18.83
C LYS A 139 6.56 10.99 18.06
N ILE A 140 6.32 10.70 16.79
CA ILE A 140 5.47 11.49 15.91
C ILE A 140 4.38 10.55 15.38
N ASP A 141 3.12 10.97 15.47
CA ASP A 141 1.92 10.29 14.93
C ASP A 141 1.16 11.28 14.05
N ALA A 142 0.86 10.89 12.82
CA ALA A 142 0.11 11.75 11.90
C ALA A 142 -1.39 11.61 12.15
N ARG A 143 -2.02 12.70 12.57
CA ARG A 143 -3.46 12.71 12.84
C ARG A 143 -4.26 12.33 11.59
N LYS A 144 -5.11 11.30 11.71
CA LYS A 144 -5.97 10.81 10.63
C LYS A 144 -5.20 10.57 9.33
N TYR A 145 -4.08 9.87 9.40
CA TYR A 145 -3.13 9.73 8.29
C TYR A 145 -3.78 9.33 6.97
N TYR A 146 -4.45 8.17 6.90
CA TYR A 146 -5.09 7.69 5.68
C TYR A 146 -6.15 8.65 5.11
N PRO A 147 -7.06 9.22 5.92
CA PRO A 147 -8.00 10.25 5.45
C PRO A 147 -7.35 11.56 4.99
N SER A 148 -6.09 11.83 5.39
CA SER A 148 -5.38 13.07 5.07
C SER A 148 -4.48 12.97 3.84
N ILE A 149 -4.33 11.79 3.25
CA ILE A 149 -3.49 11.60 2.06
C ILE A 149 -4.12 12.34 0.88
N ASN A 150 -3.41 13.33 0.36
CA ASN A 150 -3.85 14.12 -0.79
C ASN A 150 -3.65 13.34 -2.08
N HIS A 151 -4.72 13.23 -2.90
CA HIS A 151 -4.75 12.47 -4.14
C HIS A 151 -3.72 12.98 -5.15
N ASP A 152 -3.68 14.29 -5.40
CA ASP A 152 -2.76 14.90 -6.36
C ASP A 152 -1.29 14.66 -6.00
N ILE A 153 -0.95 14.76 -4.72
CA ILE A 153 0.41 14.51 -4.26
C ILE A 153 0.76 13.03 -4.47
N LEU A 154 -0.13 12.11 -4.13
CA LEU A 154 0.10 10.68 -4.32
C LEU A 154 0.24 10.33 -5.81
N LYS A 155 -0.65 10.83 -6.68
CA LYS A 155 -0.57 10.66 -8.13
C LYS A 155 0.73 11.23 -8.71
N LYS A 156 1.15 12.43 -8.28
CA LYS A 156 2.43 13.02 -8.67
C LYS A 156 3.63 12.15 -8.26
N LYS A 157 3.57 11.51 -7.09
CA LYS A 157 4.61 10.57 -6.66
C LYS A 157 4.67 9.33 -7.55
N TYR A 158 3.52 8.74 -7.89
CA TYR A 158 3.48 7.61 -8.83
C TYR A 158 4.04 7.99 -10.21
N ARG A 159 3.72 9.18 -10.74
CA ARG A 159 4.25 9.69 -12.02
C ARG A 159 5.77 9.96 -11.99
N LYS A 160 6.35 10.21 -10.81
CA LYS A 160 7.81 10.29 -10.67
C LYS A 160 8.50 8.92 -10.75
N LEU A 161 7.78 7.85 -10.37
CA LEU A 161 8.31 6.49 -10.36
C LEU A 161 8.00 5.75 -11.67
N PHE A 162 6.79 5.88 -12.18
CA PHE A 162 6.30 5.19 -13.37
C PHE A 162 6.11 6.14 -14.56
N LYS A 163 6.30 5.60 -15.77
CA LYS A 163 6.04 6.26 -17.06
C LYS A 163 5.06 5.47 -17.93
N ASP A 164 4.34 4.53 -17.34
CA ASP A 164 3.35 3.66 -17.96
C ASP A 164 1.98 4.30 -17.81
N ASP A 165 1.46 4.91 -18.87
CA ASP A 165 0.23 5.71 -18.80
C ASP A 165 -1.00 4.87 -18.45
N ASP A 166 -1.04 3.60 -18.89
CA ASP A 166 -2.13 2.69 -18.58
C ASP A 166 -2.10 2.26 -17.12
N LEU A 167 -0.92 2.00 -16.56
CA LEU A 167 -0.77 1.78 -15.13
C LEU A 167 -1.17 3.02 -14.32
N LEU A 168 -0.76 4.21 -14.76
CA LEU A 168 -1.09 5.45 -14.08
C LEU A 168 -2.60 5.73 -14.11
N TRP A 169 -3.26 5.45 -15.24
CA TRP A 169 -4.72 5.50 -15.33
C TRP A 169 -5.38 4.60 -14.28
N LEU A 170 -4.96 3.33 -14.17
CA LEU A 170 -5.54 2.39 -13.22
C LEU A 170 -5.29 2.79 -11.76
N LEU A 171 -4.11 3.33 -11.46
CA LEU A 171 -3.80 3.85 -10.13
C LEU A 171 -4.62 5.09 -9.79
N ASP A 172 -4.82 5.99 -10.76
CA ASP A 172 -5.65 7.19 -10.58
C ASP A 172 -7.11 6.82 -10.33
N GLU A 173 -7.66 5.86 -11.10
CA GLU A 173 -9.01 5.32 -10.90
C GLU A 173 -9.23 4.82 -9.47
N ILE A 174 -8.27 4.06 -8.92
CA ILE A 174 -8.36 3.55 -7.56
C ILE A 174 -8.19 4.66 -6.51
N ILE A 175 -7.32 5.63 -6.75
CA ILE A 175 -7.12 6.77 -5.83
C ILE A 175 -8.37 7.65 -5.78
N ASP A 176 -8.96 7.95 -6.93
CA ASP A 176 -10.15 8.81 -7.05
C ASP A 176 -11.46 8.10 -6.67
N SER A 177 -11.42 6.80 -6.40
CA SER A 177 -12.62 6.05 -5.98
C SER A 177 -13.16 6.48 -4.61
N THR A 178 -12.37 7.19 -3.79
CA THR A 178 -12.86 7.81 -2.55
C THR A 178 -13.30 9.26 -2.82
N PRO A 179 -14.42 9.71 -2.22
CA PRO A 179 -14.92 11.06 -2.45
C PRO A 179 -13.96 12.16 -2.00
N GLY A 180 -13.86 13.23 -2.80
CA GLY A 180 -13.05 14.41 -2.48
C GLY A 180 -11.60 14.32 -2.96
N ASP A 181 -10.75 15.24 -2.48
CA ASP A 181 -9.36 15.40 -2.93
C ASP A 181 -8.37 14.71 -1.99
N THR A 182 -8.85 14.11 -0.92
CA THR A 182 -8.04 13.49 0.13
C THR A 182 -8.66 12.18 0.60
N GLY A 183 -7.80 11.31 1.09
CA GLY A 183 -8.20 10.05 1.69
C GLY A 183 -7.98 8.86 0.77
N ILE A 184 -7.36 7.83 1.31
CA ILE A 184 -7.30 6.51 0.69
C ILE A 184 -7.94 5.49 1.63
N PRO A 185 -8.63 4.46 1.10
CA PRO A 185 -9.49 3.60 1.90
C PRO A 185 -8.67 2.72 2.85
N ILE A 186 -9.06 2.71 4.13
CA ILE A 186 -8.52 1.78 5.12
C ILE A 186 -9.15 0.39 4.89
N GLY A 187 -8.31 -0.63 4.76
CA GLY A 187 -8.74 -2.02 4.55
C GLY A 187 -8.27 -2.62 3.23
N ASN A 188 -7.78 -1.80 2.32
CA ASN A 188 -7.23 -2.24 1.05
C ASN A 188 -5.72 -2.45 1.14
N TYR A 189 -5.23 -3.52 0.51
CA TYR A 189 -3.81 -3.86 0.57
C TYR A 189 -2.94 -2.85 -0.19
N LEU A 190 -3.40 -2.38 -1.35
CA LEU A 190 -2.73 -1.33 -2.12
C LEU A 190 -2.59 -0.03 -1.32
N SER A 191 -3.58 0.32 -0.49
CA SER A 191 -3.54 1.52 0.35
C SER A 191 -2.39 1.51 1.35
N GLN A 192 -2.01 0.34 1.87
CA GLN A 192 -0.88 0.23 2.80
C GLN A 192 0.45 0.61 2.12
N TYR A 193 0.67 0.15 0.90
CA TYR A 193 1.85 0.52 0.13
C TYR A 193 1.81 1.98 -0.33
N SER A 194 0.63 2.47 -0.73
CA SER A 194 0.42 3.88 -1.08
C SER A 194 0.73 4.81 0.09
N GLY A 195 0.29 4.45 1.30
CA GLY A 195 0.63 5.17 2.52
C GLY A 195 2.15 5.19 2.77
N ASN A 196 2.80 4.05 2.77
CA ASN A 196 4.25 4.00 2.90
C ASN A 196 4.96 4.83 1.83
N PHE A 197 4.49 4.76 0.58
CA PHE A 197 5.08 5.51 -0.53
C PHE A 197 4.84 7.01 -0.41
N TYR A 198 3.71 7.43 0.13
CA TYR A 198 3.40 8.84 0.35
C TYR A 198 4.45 9.51 1.24
N LEU A 199 4.88 8.88 2.34
CA LEU A 199 5.89 9.40 3.27
C LEU A 199 7.34 9.13 2.84
N SER A 200 7.59 8.33 1.82
CA SER A 200 8.96 7.95 1.45
C SER A 200 9.89 9.14 1.19
N SER A 201 9.38 10.24 0.62
CA SER A 201 10.19 11.45 0.40
C SER A 201 10.56 12.16 1.70
N PHE A 202 9.69 12.10 2.71
CA PHE A 202 9.99 12.60 4.05
C PHE A 202 11.05 11.75 4.74
N ASP A 203 10.95 10.41 4.60
CA ASP A 203 11.96 9.49 5.13
C ASP A 203 13.36 9.80 4.56
N HIS A 204 13.45 9.97 3.23
CA HIS A 204 14.71 10.34 2.59
C HIS A 204 15.21 11.69 3.04
N TRP A 205 14.33 12.68 3.19
CA TRP A 205 14.71 13.99 3.71
C TRP A 205 15.27 13.92 5.13
N MET A 206 14.65 13.13 6.01
CA MET A 206 15.14 12.91 7.38
C MET A 206 16.52 12.23 7.39
N LYS A 207 16.71 11.22 6.54
CA LYS A 207 17.96 10.45 6.50
C LYS A 207 19.08 11.13 5.72
N GLU A 208 18.80 11.72 4.56
CA GLU A 208 19.81 12.19 3.60
C GLU A 208 20.08 13.68 3.72
N VAL A 209 19.10 14.50 4.15
CA VAL A 209 19.24 15.96 4.27
C VAL A 209 19.42 16.38 5.71
N LYS A 210 18.62 15.82 6.63
CA LYS A 210 18.71 16.12 8.06
C LYS A 210 19.72 15.24 8.79
N HIS A 211 20.21 14.20 8.14
CA HIS A 211 21.20 13.26 8.68
C HIS A 211 20.82 12.66 10.03
N VAL A 212 19.48 12.43 10.24
CA VAL A 212 18.97 11.84 11.47
C VAL A 212 19.48 10.41 11.57
N LYS A 213 20.34 10.12 12.55
CA LYS A 213 20.99 8.82 12.71
C LYS A 213 19.95 7.72 13.01
N TYR A 214 19.13 7.92 14.00
CA TYR A 214 18.16 6.97 14.51
C TYR A 214 16.74 7.43 14.17
N TYR A 215 16.25 7.00 13.01
CA TYR A 215 14.93 7.29 12.46
C TYR A 215 14.27 5.98 12.06
N TYR A 216 13.08 5.70 12.60
CA TYR A 216 12.32 4.48 12.39
C TYR A 216 10.87 4.83 12.09
N ARG A 217 10.27 4.17 11.10
CA ARG A 217 8.88 4.42 10.74
C ARG A 217 8.08 3.13 10.58
N TYR A 218 6.95 3.06 11.28
CA TYR A 218 5.95 2.01 11.13
C TYR A 218 4.64 2.66 10.67
N MET A 219 4.37 2.69 9.36
CA MET A 219 3.30 3.44 8.69
C MET A 219 3.43 4.95 8.98
N ASP A 220 2.52 5.52 9.76
CA ASP A 220 2.48 6.91 10.22
C ASP A 220 3.14 7.14 11.59
N ASP A 221 3.39 6.07 12.33
CA ASP A 221 4.16 6.12 13.57
C ASP A 221 5.65 6.28 13.29
N ILE A 222 6.24 7.36 13.76
CA ILE A 222 7.67 7.65 13.58
C ILE A 222 8.33 7.75 14.95
N VAL A 223 9.49 7.12 15.07
CA VAL A 223 10.37 7.20 16.24
C VAL A 223 11.71 7.76 15.82
N VAL A 224 12.15 8.80 16.51
CA VAL A 224 13.48 9.41 16.38
C VAL A 224 14.18 9.35 17.72
N LEU A 225 15.41 8.83 17.74
CA LEU A 225 16.27 8.86 18.94
C LEU A 225 17.42 9.84 18.72
N VAL A 226 17.72 10.62 19.76
CA VAL A 226 18.78 11.61 19.79
C VAL A 226 19.45 11.66 21.16
#